data_9831aad3ca3b57f0b913801c963de563
#
_entry.id   9831aad3ca3b57f0b913801c963de563
#
_cell.length_a   1.000
_cell.length_b   1.000
_cell.length_c   1.000
_cell.angle_alpha   90.00
_cell.angle_beta   90.00
_cell.angle_gamma   90.00
#
_symmetry.space_group_name_H-M   'P 1'
#
loop_
_entity.id
_entity.type
_entity.pdbx_description
1 polymer ?
#
loop_
_entity_poly.entity_id
_entity_poly.type
_entity_poly.pdbx_seq_one_letter_code
_entity_poly.pdbx_strand_id
1 'polypeptide(L)'
;NATTNIEWETVEEIENLERVAWSVPITLGDSHKNFRVVGTTQDFFERYQYGRKQPLIFEKGSEFEALQDVVLGSRAATELDYRLGDSLVLSHGMADTSFTHHDELPFNVVGILKRSGTPIDNALFVSLEAIDAIHDDENGGSHEEHDEGHKGHEDHDEHESYDDHDEHDAHEHEEGHKGHEDHDEHESHDDHD
;
A
#
# COMPACT_ATOMS: atom_id res chain seq x y z
N ASN A 1 -7.32 -17.41 -0.75
CA ASN A 1 -8.68 -16.92 -0.73
C ASN A 1 -8.65 -15.54 -1.33
N ALA A 2 -9.03 -15.45 -2.61
CA ALA A 2 -9.23 -14.17 -3.25
C ALA A 2 -10.39 -13.47 -2.52
N THR A 3 -10.13 -12.35 -1.92
CA THR A 3 -11.17 -11.41 -1.51
C THR A 3 -11.80 -10.93 -2.80
N THR A 4 -13.02 -11.37 -3.09
CA THR A 4 -13.75 -10.90 -4.24
C THR A 4 -14.23 -9.50 -3.90
N ASN A 5 -13.70 -8.49 -4.58
CA ASN A 5 -14.23 -7.15 -4.50
C ASN A 5 -15.63 -7.12 -5.12
N ILE A 6 -16.48 -6.27 -4.59
CA ILE A 6 -17.79 -5.98 -5.17
C ILE A 6 -17.54 -5.03 -6.34
N GLU A 7 -18.03 -5.39 -7.52
CA GLU A 7 -17.96 -4.52 -8.69
C GLU A 7 -18.78 -3.24 -8.45
N TRP A 8 -18.29 -2.10 -8.95
CA TRP A 8 -18.94 -0.80 -8.75
C TRP A 8 -20.38 -0.76 -9.26
N GLU A 9 -20.65 -1.44 -10.37
CA GLU A 9 -22.00 -1.59 -10.91
C GLU A 9 -22.97 -2.22 -9.89
N THR A 10 -22.49 -3.17 -9.09
CA THR A 10 -23.29 -3.77 -8.02
C THR A 10 -23.57 -2.78 -6.88
N VAL A 11 -22.63 -1.89 -6.57
CA VAL A 11 -22.86 -0.83 -5.57
C VAL A 11 -23.97 0.11 -6.06
N GLU A 12 -23.91 0.55 -7.31
CA GLU A 12 -24.95 1.38 -7.93
C GLU A 12 -26.32 0.68 -7.97
N GLU A 13 -26.35 -0.61 -8.29
CA GLU A 13 -27.58 -1.39 -8.26
C GLU A 13 -28.21 -1.41 -6.86
N ILE A 14 -27.39 -1.60 -5.81
CA ILE A 14 -27.85 -1.60 -4.42
C ILE A 14 -28.41 -0.23 -4.03
N GLU A 15 -27.72 0.85 -4.40
CA GLU A 15 -28.14 2.22 -4.10
C GLU A 15 -29.47 2.58 -4.76
N ASN A 16 -29.74 2.04 -5.95
CA ASN A 16 -30.98 2.26 -6.68
C ASN A 16 -32.19 1.43 -6.20
N LEU A 17 -32.02 0.54 -5.20
CA LEU A 17 -33.12 -0.22 -4.66
C LEU A 17 -34.04 0.67 -3.82
N GLU A 18 -35.35 0.64 -4.09
CA GLU A 18 -36.36 1.46 -3.39
C GLU A 18 -36.36 1.34 -1.86
N ARG A 19 -35.81 0.23 -1.33
CA ARG A 19 -35.78 -0.05 0.11
C ARG A 19 -34.47 0.31 0.77
N VAL A 20 -33.46 0.72 0.02
CA VAL A 20 -32.18 1.20 0.52
C VAL A 20 -32.25 2.71 0.67
N ALA A 21 -32.11 3.19 1.89
CA ALA A 21 -32.13 4.61 2.17
C ALA A 21 -30.76 5.28 1.95
N TRP A 22 -29.70 4.53 2.14
CA TRP A 22 -28.32 4.93 1.90
C TRP A 22 -27.42 3.70 1.93
N SER A 23 -26.28 3.79 1.27
CA SER A 23 -25.17 2.83 1.38
C SER A 23 -23.86 3.58 1.62
N VAL A 24 -22.88 2.90 2.16
CA VAL A 24 -21.52 3.42 2.32
C VAL A 24 -20.55 2.31 1.92
N PRO A 25 -19.95 2.40 0.75
CA PRO A 25 -18.96 1.42 0.31
C PRO A 25 -17.69 1.55 1.15
N ILE A 26 -17.06 0.42 1.43
CA ILE A 26 -15.81 0.34 2.19
C ILE A 26 -14.88 -0.64 1.49
N THR A 27 -13.65 -0.23 1.22
CA THR A 27 -12.58 -1.12 0.79
C THR A 27 -11.52 -1.26 1.89
N LEU A 28 -10.97 -2.47 2.01
CA LEU A 28 -9.99 -2.83 3.02
C LEU A 28 -8.91 -3.66 2.32
N GLY A 29 -7.68 -3.27 2.38
CA GLY A 29 -6.57 -4.02 1.75
C GLY A 29 -5.23 -3.45 2.13
N ASP A 30 -5.18 -2.15 2.29
CA ASP A 30 -3.95 -1.41 2.51
C ASP A 30 -3.67 -1.20 3.99
N SER A 31 -2.43 -0.84 4.26
CA SER A 31 -1.97 -0.56 5.62
C SER A 31 -0.91 0.54 5.62
N HIS A 32 -0.76 1.19 6.75
CA HIS A 32 0.31 2.13 7.02
C HIS A 32 0.88 1.88 8.41
N LYS A 33 2.12 1.43 8.49
CA LYS A 33 2.82 1.15 9.77
C LYS A 33 1.95 0.31 10.74
N ASN A 34 1.36 -0.78 10.24
CA ASN A 34 0.46 -1.68 10.97
C ASN A 34 -0.94 -1.14 11.29
N PHE A 35 -1.28 0.06 10.88
CA PHE A 35 -2.64 0.58 10.92
C PHE A 35 -3.36 0.30 9.60
N ARG A 36 -4.63 -0.05 9.69
CA ARG A 36 -5.44 -0.38 8.51
C ARG A 36 -5.82 0.88 7.75
N VAL A 37 -5.70 0.85 6.44
CA VAL A 37 -6.25 1.87 5.55
C VAL A 37 -7.65 1.44 5.11
N VAL A 38 -8.58 2.37 5.16
CA VAL A 38 -9.99 2.20 4.80
C VAL A 38 -10.30 3.19 3.70
N GLY A 39 -10.57 2.70 2.49
CA GLY A 39 -11.15 3.51 1.43
C GLY A 39 -12.66 3.59 1.60
N THR A 40 -13.24 4.79 1.52
CA THR A 40 -14.69 5.00 1.71
C THR A 40 -15.13 6.35 1.13
N THR A 41 -16.38 6.71 1.32
CA THR A 41 -16.94 8.02 0.95
C THR A 41 -17.10 8.94 2.17
N GLN A 42 -17.30 10.23 1.95
CA GLN A 42 -17.57 11.21 3.01
C GLN A 42 -18.80 10.84 3.85
N ASP A 43 -19.79 10.18 3.24
CA ASP A 43 -20.98 9.67 3.91
C ASP A 43 -20.65 8.76 5.10
N PHE A 44 -19.47 8.12 5.09
CA PHE A 44 -19.02 7.32 6.23
C PHE A 44 -18.98 8.14 7.52
N PHE A 45 -18.43 9.34 7.48
CA PHE A 45 -18.29 10.19 8.68
C PHE A 45 -19.63 10.71 9.16
N GLU A 46 -20.55 10.95 8.25
CA GLU A 46 -21.90 11.43 8.57
C GLU A 46 -22.81 10.31 9.09
N ARG A 47 -22.71 9.10 8.50
CA ARG A 47 -23.64 8.00 8.73
C ARG A 47 -23.20 7.03 9.80
N TYR A 48 -21.90 6.85 9.99
CA TYR A 48 -21.39 5.90 10.96
C TYR A 48 -21.74 6.32 12.39
N GLN A 49 -22.34 5.38 13.12
CA GLN A 49 -22.71 5.56 14.51
C GLN A 49 -22.22 4.38 15.33
N TYR A 50 -21.72 4.66 16.52
CA TYR A 50 -21.23 3.63 17.45
C TYR A 50 -21.93 3.70 18.83
N GLY A 51 -21.80 2.63 19.60
CA GLY A 51 -22.39 2.55 20.94
C GLY A 51 -23.90 2.84 20.93
N ARG A 52 -24.33 3.87 21.64
CA ARG A 52 -25.73 4.30 21.69
C ARG A 52 -26.03 5.37 20.63
N LYS A 53 -25.76 5.06 19.36
CA LYS A 53 -25.97 5.95 18.22
C LYS A 53 -25.17 7.26 18.32
N GLN A 54 -23.95 7.19 18.80
CA GLN A 54 -23.06 8.34 18.83
C GLN A 54 -22.42 8.53 17.46
N PRO A 55 -22.46 9.74 16.88
CA PRO A 55 -21.78 10.02 15.61
C PRO A 55 -20.27 10.08 15.79
N LEU A 56 -19.54 9.95 14.70
CA LEU A 56 -18.12 10.29 14.65
C LEU A 56 -17.97 11.81 14.85
N ILE A 57 -16.94 12.20 15.57
CA ILE A 57 -16.62 13.59 15.84
C ILE A 57 -15.16 13.83 15.43
N PHE A 58 -14.90 14.86 14.68
CA PHE A 58 -13.54 15.32 14.43
C PHE A 58 -13.03 16.08 15.67
N GLU A 59 -11.89 15.65 16.19
CA GLU A 59 -11.17 16.38 17.22
C GLU A 59 -10.43 17.57 16.61
N LYS A 60 -9.91 17.36 15.38
CA LYS A 60 -9.21 18.38 14.62
C LYS A 60 -9.51 18.19 13.14
N GLY A 61 -9.56 19.29 12.39
CA GLY A 61 -9.76 19.28 10.95
C GLY A 61 -11.16 18.84 10.53
N SER A 62 -11.25 18.22 9.36
CA SER A 62 -12.48 17.80 8.72
C SER A 62 -12.31 16.48 7.97
N GLU A 63 -13.35 16.05 7.29
CA GLU A 63 -13.29 14.95 6.34
C GLU A 63 -12.40 15.27 5.13
N PHE A 64 -12.05 14.25 4.36
CA PHE A 64 -11.26 14.41 3.15
C PHE A 64 -12.12 15.04 2.02
N GLU A 65 -11.51 15.90 1.21
CA GLU A 65 -12.13 16.52 0.03
C GLU A 65 -11.30 16.26 -1.23
N ALA A 66 -9.97 16.28 -1.11
CA ALA A 66 -9.06 16.03 -2.22
C ALA A 66 -8.60 14.57 -2.25
N LEU A 67 -8.14 14.12 -3.43
CA LEU A 67 -7.65 12.76 -3.66
C LEU A 67 -6.56 12.33 -2.65
N GLN A 68 -5.67 13.25 -2.31
CA GLN A 68 -4.52 12.99 -1.42
C GLN A 68 -4.81 13.38 0.03
N ASP A 69 -6.05 13.47 0.43
CA ASP A 69 -6.42 13.74 1.81
C ASP A 69 -6.55 12.44 2.61
N VAL A 70 -6.12 12.46 3.87
CA VAL A 70 -6.28 11.35 4.80
C VAL A 70 -6.82 11.83 6.14
N VAL A 71 -7.78 11.08 6.67
CA VAL A 71 -8.32 11.26 8.03
C VAL A 71 -7.80 10.15 8.92
N LEU A 72 -7.32 10.48 10.11
CA LEU A 72 -6.76 9.53 11.05
C LEU A 72 -7.73 9.23 12.20
N GLY A 73 -7.81 7.95 12.57
CA GLY A 73 -8.36 7.56 13.86
C GLY A 73 -7.49 8.06 15.02
N SER A 74 -8.08 8.28 16.17
CA SER A 74 -7.41 8.92 17.32
C SER A 74 -6.15 8.19 17.78
N ARG A 75 -6.16 6.86 17.76
CA ARG A 75 -5.03 6.04 18.17
C ARG A 75 -3.95 6.02 17.11
N ALA A 76 -4.32 5.92 15.82
CA ALA A 76 -3.38 6.00 14.71
C ALA A 76 -2.62 7.34 14.75
N ALA A 77 -3.33 8.46 14.90
CA ALA A 77 -2.69 9.77 15.00
C ALA A 77 -1.73 9.87 16.20
N THR A 78 -2.12 9.33 17.35
CA THR A 78 -1.31 9.40 18.57
C THR A 78 -0.07 8.50 18.52
N GLU A 79 -0.22 7.23 18.11
CA GLU A 79 0.89 6.26 18.07
C GLU A 79 1.90 6.56 16.97
N LEU A 80 1.45 7.16 15.87
CA LEU A 80 2.31 7.56 14.75
C LEU A 80 2.83 9.00 14.87
N ASP A 81 2.40 9.74 15.91
CA ASP A 81 2.72 11.16 16.16
C ASP A 81 2.41 12.09 14.97
N TYR A 82 1.28 11.83 14.28
CA TYR A 82 0.82 12.68 13.18
C TYR A 82 -0.09 13.80 13.65
N ARG A 83 0.03 14.94 12.97
CA ARG A 83 -0.75 16.16 13.19
C ARG A 83 -1.38 16.63 11.89
N LEU A 84 -2.35 17.53 11.97
CA LEU A 84 -2.90 18.17 10.78
C LEU A 84 -1.80 18.83 9.94
N GLY A 85 -1.84 18.57 8.64
CA GLY A 85 -0.88 19.08 7.67
C GLY A 85 0.38 18.24 7.52
N ASP A 86 0.56 17.18 8.32
CA ASP A 86 1.65 16.23 8.10
C ASP A 86 1.39 15.41 6.84
N SER A 87 2.47 15.00 6.18
CA SER A 87 2.40 14.15 5.00
C SER A 87 2.81 12.73 5.34
N LEU A 88 2.12 11.77 4.76
CA LEU A 88 2.43 10.34 4.90
C LEU A 88 2.25 9.63 3.56
N VAL A 89 2.89 8.47 3.42
CA VAL A 89 2.74 7.60 2.26
C VAL A 89 2.05 6.32 2.69
N LEU A 90 1.08 5.89 1.92
CA LEU A 90 0.38 4.63 2.14
C LEU A 90 1.10 3.52 1.38
N SER A 91 1.29 2.38 2.03
CA SER A 91 1.94 1.21 1.45
C SER A 91 0.93 0.14 1.12
N HIS A 92 1.11 -0.51 -0.01
CA HIS A 92 0.30 -1.65 -0.43
C HIS A 92 0.71 -2.92 0.33
N GLY A 93 -0.27 -3.57 0.99
CA GLY A 93 -0.07 -4.85 1.68
C GLY A 93 0.63 -4.76 3.05
N MET A 94 0.71 -5.90 3.74
CA MET A 94 1.27 -6.03 5.09
C MET A 94 2.78 -6.30 5.12
N ALA A 95 3.53 -6.03 4.05
CA ALA A 95 4.95 -6.34 3.98
C ALA A 95 5.79 -5.08 3.73
N ASP A 96 6.69 -4.81 4.66
CA ASP A 96 7.73 -3.76 4.62
C ASP A 96 8.82 -3.97 3.53
N THR A 97 8.51 -4.63 2.43
CA THR A 97 9.51 -4.98 1.41
C THR A 97 9.11 -4.60 -0.02
N SER A 98 8.76 -3.34 -0.23
CA SER A 98 8.76 -2.83 -1.60
C SER A 98 9.97 -1.93 -1.81
N PHE A 99 11.01 -2.47 -2.46
CA PHE A 99 12.24 -1.75 -2.87
C PHE A 99 12.11 -1.11 -4.25
N THR A 100 10.92 -0.83 -4.71
CA THR A 100 10.71 -0.11 -5.97
C THR A 100 10.32 1.32 -5.66
N HIS A 101 11.24 2.24 -5.92
CA HIS A 101 11.00 3.67 -5.98
C HIS A 101 10.05 3.95 -7.16
N HIS A 102 8.76 3.93 -6.88
CA HIS A 102 7.76 4.55 -7.73
C HIS A 102 7.26 5.79 -7.00
N ASP A 103 6.81 6.79 -7.74
CA ASP A 103 6.34 8.08 -7.23
C ASP A 103 5.22 7.85 -6.20
N GLU A 104 5.64 7.68 -4.93
CA GLU A 104 4.74 7.46 -3.82
C GLU A 104 3.84 8.68 -3.67
N LEU A 105 2.54 8.51 -3.88
CA LEU A 105 1.55 9.58 -3.70
C LEU A 105 1.54 10.01 -2.23
N PRO A 106 1.99 11.23 -1.91
CA PRO A 106 1.92 11.71 -0.53
C PRO A 106 0.50 12.10 -0.16
N PHE A 107 0.04 11.63 0.98
CA PHE A 107 -1.25 11.99 1.57
C PHE A 107 -1.08 13.03 2.65
N ASN A 108 -1.97 14.01 2.72
CA ASN A 108 -1.99 15.06 3.72
C ASN A 108 -3.01 14.76 4.82
N VAL A 109 -2.60 14.84 6.07
CA VAL A 109 -3.50 14.67 7.21
C VAL A 109 -4.41 15.88 7.33
N VAL A 110 -5.68 15.74 6.96
CA VAL A 110 -6.68 16.81 6.99
C VAL A 110 -7.64 16.72 8.18
N GLY A 111 -7.76 15.53 8.78
CA GLY A 111 -8.66 15.30 9.90
C GLY A 111 -8.12 14.28 10.89
N ILE A 112 -8.48 14.47 12.16
CA ILE A 112 -8.21 13.52 13.24
C ILE A 112 -9.51 13.30 14.00
N LEU A 113 -9.96 12.05 14.04
CA LEU A 113 -11.19 11.69 14.75
C LEU A 113 -10.97 11.67 16.27
N LYS A 114 -12.00 12.07 16.99
CA LYS A 114 -12.05 11.92 18.45
C LYS A 114 -12.14 10.43 18.81
N ARG A 115 -11.52 10.07 19.93
CA ARG A 115 -11.54 8.69 20.42
C ARG A 115 -12.96 8.15 20.57
N SER A 116 -13.22 7.02 19.92
CA SER A 116 -14.51 6.33 19.94
C SER A 116 -14.51 5.07 20.80
N GLY A 117 -13.35 4.47 21.05
CA GLY A 117 -13.22 3.17 21.71
C GLY A 117 -13.60 2.00 20.78
N THR A 118 -13.64 2.23 19.48
CA THR A 118 -13.97 1.24 18.45
C THR A 118 -12.76 1.00 17.54
N PRO A 119 -12.80 0.01 16.60
CA PRO A 119 -11.75 -0.19 15.61
C PRO A 119 -11.43 1.04 14.74
N ILE A 120 -12.35 1.98 14.62
CA ILE A 120 -12.16 3.27 13.95
C ILE A 120 -10.94 4.02 14.46
N ASP A 121 -10.67 3.94 15.76
CA ASP A 121 -9.51 4.59 16.37
C ASP A 121 -8.17 4.10 15.79
N ASN A 122 -8.14 2.88 15.23
CA ASN A 122 -6.96 2.22 14.68
C ASN A 122 -6.93 2.23 13.13
N ALA A 123 -7.58 3.17 12.48
CA ALA A 123 -7.66 3.22 11.03
C ALA A 123 -7.24 4.58 10.47
N LEU A 124 -6.82 4.57 9.22
CA LEU A 124 -6.65 5.72 8.35
C LEU A 124 -7.77 5.66 7.31
N PHE A 125 -8.36 6.78 6.97
CA PHE A 125 -9.48 6.87 6.02
C PHE A 125 -9.07 7.74 4.85
N VAL A 126 -9.29 7.24 3.65
CA VAL A 126 -9.07 7.93 2.36
C VAL A 126 -10.29 7.75 1.48
N SER A 127 -10.38 8.51 0.39
CA SER A 127 -11.44 8.31 -0.59
C SER A 127 -11.26 6.97 -1.35
N LEU A 128 -12.33 6.48 -1.97
CA LEU A 128 -12.25 5.27 -2.82
C LEU A 128 -11.37 5.53 -4.03
N GLU A 129 -11.46 6.71 -4.61
CA GLU A 129 -10.65 7.15 -5.74
C GLU A 129 -9.16 7.18 -5.39
N ALA A 130 -8.83 7.48 -4.13
CA ALA A 130 -7.45 7.43 -3.66
C ALA A 130 -6.90 6.00 -3.63
N ILE A 131 -7.73 5.03 -3.25
CA ILE A 131 -7.35 3.61 -3.29
C ILE A 131 -7.12 3.16 -4.73
N ASP A 132 -8.02 3.53 -5.65
CA ASP A 132 -7.87 3.18 -7.06
C ASP A 132 -6.58 3.78 -7.63
N ALA A 133 -6.28 5.06 -7.31
CA ALA A 133 -5.05 5.71 -7.76
C ALA A 133 -3.77 5.03 -7.24
N ILE A 134 -3.77 4.55 -5.98
CA ILE A 134 -2.65 3.77 -5.42
C ILE A 134 -2.44 2.47 -6.21
N HIS A 135 -3.52 1.81 -6.62
CA HIS A 135 -3.45 0.53 -7.33
C HIS A 135 -3.14 0.68 -8.83
N ASP A 136 -3.56 1.78 -9.46
CA ASP A 136 -3.29 2.05 -10.86
C ASP A 136 -1.80 2.33 -11.11
N ASP A 137 -1.12 3.01 -10.20
CA ASP A 137 0.31 3.26 -10.28
C ASP A 137 1.14 1.96 -10.23
N GLU A 138 0.66 0.92 -9.55
CA GLU A 138 1.32 -0.40 -9.52
C GLU A 138 1.13 -1.21 -10.82
N ASN A 139 0.01 -1.04 -11.51
CA ASN A 139 -0.30 -1.75 -12.77
C ASN A 139 0.23 -1.04 -14.01
N GLY A 140 0.67 0.21 -13.92
CA GLY A 140 1.11 1.05 -15.04
C GLY A 140 2.43 0.65 -15.71
N GLY A 141 3.05 -0.45 -15.29
CA GLY A 141 4.31 -0.96 -15.87
C GLY A 141 4.19 -1.80 -17.14
N SER A 142 3.01 -2.01 -17.73
CA SER A 142 2.83 -2.87 -18.92
C SER A 142 1.82 -2.33 -19.94
N HIS A 143 1.94 -1.08 -20.34
CA HIS A 143 1.45 -0.69 -21.67
C HIS A 143 2.57 -0.94 -22.69
N GLU A 144 2.63 -2.15 -23.19
CA GLU A 144 3.24 -2.41 -24.50
C GLU A 144 2.41 -1.62 -25.52
N GLU A 145 2.96 -0.51 -25.96
CA GLU A 145 2.50 0.16 -27.17
C GLU A 145 2.65 -0.84 -28.33
N HIS A 146 1.55 -1.46 -28.73
CA HIS A 146 1.46 -2.08 -30.03
C HIS A 146 1.50 -0.98 -31.09
N ASP A 147 2.71 -0.65 -31.54
CA ASP A 147 2.91 0.07 -32.78
C ASP A 147 2.56 -0.86 -33.94
N GLU A 148 1.34 -0.73 -34.45
CA GLU A 148 0.93 -1.28 -35.73
C GLU A 148 1.51 -0.42 -36.84
N GLY A 149 2.50 -0.93 -37.55
CA GLY A 149 2.69 -0.48 -38.90
C GLY A 149 4.09 -0.29 -39.40
N HIS A 150 4.73 -1.36 -39.89
CA HIS A 150 5.59 -1.24 -41.05
C HIS A 150 5.53 -2.51 -41.91
N LYS A 151 4.85 -2.34 -43.05
CA LYS A 151 4.91 -3.23 -44.21
C LYS A 151 6.28 -3.08 -44.88
N GLY A 152 6.87 -4.23 -45.17
CA GLY A 152 7.58 -4.48 -46.44
C GLY A 152 9.04 -4.08 -46.48
N HIS A 153 9.89 -5.09 -46.50
CA HIS A 153 10.96 -5.17 -47.48
C HIS A 153 11.35 -6.63 -47.65
N GLU A 154 11.27 -7.02 -48.95
CA GLU A 154 11.68 -8.31 -49.51
C GLU A 154 13.21 -8.40 -49.64
N ASP A 155 13.65 -9.65 -49.54
CA ASP A 155 14.84 -10.24 -50.16
C ASP A 155 16.22 -9.65 -49.86
N HIS A 156 17.05 -10.49 -49.28
CA HIS A 156 18.39 -10.78 -49.81
C HIS A 156 18.98 -12.07 -49.25
N ASP A 157 19.44 -12.85 -50.21
CA ASP A 157 20.06 -14.15 -50.20
C ASP A 157 21.35 -14.27 -49.37
N GLU A 158 21.54 -15.48 -48.92
CA GLU A 158 22.77 -16.30 -48.85
C GLU A 158 24.07 -15.67 -48.36
N HIS A 159 24.54 -16.17 -47.22
CA HIS A 159 25.98 -16.43 -47.07
C HIS A 159 26.26 -17.60 -46.12
N GLU A 160 27.10 -18.46 -46.70
CA GLU A 160 27.63 -19.74 -46.21
C GLU A 160 28.47 -19.65 -44.94
N SER A 161 28.40 -20.76 -44.24
CA SER A 161 29.31 -21.43 -43.31
C SER A 161 30.76 -20.92 -43.21
N TYR A 162 31.24 -20.84 -41.97
CA TYR A 162 32.59 -21.26 -41.58
C TYR A 162 32.61 -21.88 -40.20
N ASP A 163 33.27 -23.04 -40.17
CA ASP A 163 33.59 -23.89 -39.06
C ASP A 163 34.63 -23.31 -38.08
N ASP A 164 34.67 -23.97 -36.92
CA ASP A 164 35.80 -24.21 -36.04
C ASP A 164 36.41 -23.05 -35.26
N HIS A 165 36.37 -23.21 -33.93
CA HIS A 165 37.56 -23.31 -33.05
C HIS A 165 37.20 -23.59 -31.62
N ASP A 166 37.58 -24.80 -31.18
CA ASP A 166 38.38 -25.27 -30.05
C ASP A 166 38.35 -24.48 -28.72
N GLU A 167 37.99 -25.29 -27.72
CA GLU A 167 38.60 -25.56 -26.42
C GLU A 167 39.37 -24.44 -25.72
N HIS A 168 38.90 -24.07 -24.54
CA HIS A 168 39.76 -23.79 -23.38
C HIS A 168 39.00 -23.97 -22.07
N ASP A 169 39.33 -25.01 -21.38
CA ASP A 169 40.04 -25.16 -20.12
C ASP A 169 39.34 -24.66 -18.87
N ALA A 170 39.15 -25.66 -18.04
CA ALA A 170 38.75 -25.67 -16.65
C ALA A 170 39.75 -24.87 -15.77
N HIS A 171 39.23 -24.08 -14.88
CA HIS A 171 39.94 -23.71 -13.66
C HIS A 171 39.11 -24.08 -12.42
N GLU A 172 39.54 -25.14 -11.78
CA GLU A 172 39.28 -25.47 -10.40
C GLU A 172 40.02 -24.47 -9.51
N HIS A 173 39.34 -23.92 -8.53
CA HIS A 173 40.01 -23.38 -7.35
C HIS A 173 39.35 -23.98 -6.11
N GLU A 174 40.13 -24.91 -5.53
CA GLU A 174 39.94 -25.41 -4.18
C GLU A 174 40.26 -24.35 -3.11
N GLU A 175 39.49 -24.52 -2.05
CA GLU A 175 39.86 -24.51 -0.63
C GLU A 175 40.46 -23.28 0.07
N GLY A 176 39.72 -22.92 1.12
CA GLY A 176 40.30 -22.89 2.44
C GLY A 176 40.46 -21.53 3.11
N HIS A 177 39.58 -21.21 4.04
CA HIS A 177 40.06 -20.59 5.28
C HIS A 177 39.18 -20.98 6.48
N LYS A 178 39.89 -21.61 7.40
CA LYS A 178 39.50 -21.97 8.77
C LYS A 178 39.35 -20.71 9.64
N GLY A 179 38.35 -20.74 10.50
CA GLY A 179 38.40 -20.67 11.94
C GLY A 179 38.83 -19.33 12.57
N HIS A 180 37.93 -18.74 13.31
CA HIS A 180 38.32 -18.08 14.56
C HIS A 180 37.32 -18.43 15.64
N GLU A 181 37.94 -18.98 16.69
CA GLU A 181 37.39 -19.43 17.95
C GLU A 181 37.05 -18.24 18.86
N ASP A 182 36.04 -18.43 19.63
CA ASP A 182 35.79 -18.15 21.04
C ASP A 182 36.47 -16.91 21.69
N HIS A 183 35.60 -16.07 22.26
CA HIS A 183 35.94 -15.41 23.50
C HIS A 183 34.75 -15.42 24.45
N ASP A 184 34.96 -16.21 25.48
CA ASP A 184 34.20 -16.29 26.73
C ASP A 184 34.38 -15.02 27.58
N GLU A 185 33.38 -14.83 28.43
CA GLU A 185 33.42 -14.35 29.79
C GLU A 185 33.76 -12.87 30.08
N HIS A 186 32.77 -12.18 30.62
CA HIS A 186 32.99 -11.32 31.78
C HIS A 186 31.74 -11.27 32.69
N GLU A 187 31.90 -11.87 33.77
CA GLU A 187 31.51 -11.78 35.15
C GLU A 187 30.75 -10.51 35.61
N SER A 188 29.73 -10.88 36.36
CA SER A 188 29.02 -10.21 37.45
C SER A 188 29.80 -9.17 38.28
N HIS A 189 29.12 -8.06 38.58
CA HIS A 189 29.35 -7.34 39.83
C HIS A 189 27.99 -7.03 40.50
N ASP A 190 27.88 -7.65 41.68
CA ASP A 190 26.94 -7.37 42.75
C ASP A 190 27.29 -6.08 43.48
N ASP A 191 26.25 -5.57 44.16
CA ASP A 191 26.24 -4.79 45.40
C ASP A 191 26.68 -3.31 45.41
N HIS A 192 25.78 -2.47 45.82
CA HIS A 192 25.71 -1.80 47.13
C HIS A 192 24.67 -0.66 47.17
N ASP A 193 23.86 -0.73 48.30
CA ASP A 193 23.10 0.27 49.04
C ASP A 193 21.89 0.94 48.38
#